data_ff4b134411a17e66aa53f0338f16f0d9
#
_entry.id   ff4b134411a17e66aa53f0338f16f0d9
#
_cell.length_a   1.000
_cell.length_b   1.000
_cell.length_c   1.000
_cell.angle_alpha   90.00
_cell.angle_beta   90.00
_cell.angle_gamma   90.00
#
_symmetry.space_group_name_H-M   'P 1'
#
loop_
_entity.id
_entity.type
_entity.pdbx_description
1 polymer ?
#
loop_
_entity_poly.entity_id
_entity_poly.type
_entity_poly.pdbx_seq_one_letter_code
_entity_poly.pdbx_strand_id
1 'polypeptide(L)'
;MTDELIWLARIAYAVALGFAIGFERKLRFKEAGIRTHTIVCAGSALIMVVSKYAFSDIVEYDASRVAAQIVSGIGFLGAGMIIYRKQVVHGLTTAAGVWATAGVGMAAGGGLYIVAAGATAVLIIVQCILHMRCKLFSTKKYVRLKVIFEEEDGENARKVIGLFGVERFNRLNVERKDGKTVCVGVVTTDKDIYAGELTRLMAQNGFIREIERCDDE
;
A
#
# COMPACT_ATOMS: atom_id res chain seq x y z
N MET A 1 -42.58 10.79 -6.63
CA MET A 1 -42.54 9.29 -6.71
C MET A 1 -41.63 8.77 -7.84
N THR A 2 -41.81 9.22 -9.10
CA THR A 2 -40.90 8.84 -10.20
C THR A 2 -39.46 9.32 -10.00
N ASP A 3 -39.26 10.53 -9.52
CA ASP A 3 -37.92 11.09 -9.31
C ASP A 3 -37.16 10.39 -8.18
N GLU A 4 -37.84 10.05 -7.09
CA GLU A 4 -37.24 9.31 -5.97
C GLU A 4 -36.77 7.92 -6.38
N LEU A 5 -37.51 7.24 -7.24
CA LEU A 5 -37.08 5.96 -7.81
C LEU A 5 -35.85 6.10 -8.68
N ILE A 6 -35.72 7.20 -9.44
CA ILE A 6 -34.54 7.50 -10.24
C ILE A 6 -33.33 7.72 -9.31
N TRP A 7 -33.51 8.44 -8.21
CA TRP A 7 -32.41 8.67 -7.24
C TRP A 7 -31.98 7.38 -6.55
N LEU A 8 -32.93 6.53 -6.18
CA LEU A 8 -32.62 5.19 -5.64
C LEU A 8 -31.88 4.33 -6.67
N ALA A 9 -32.28 4.39 -7.94
CA ALA A 9 -31.59 3.67 -9.01
C ALA A 9 -30.14 4.15 -9.20
N ARG A 10 -29.86 5.45 -9.04
CA ARG A 10 -28.49 6.00 -9.07
C ARG A 10 -27.64 5.46 -7.93
N ILE A 11 -28.20 5.37 -6.73
CA ILE A 11 -27.49 4.81 -5.58
C ILE A 11 -27.24 3.32 -5.79
N ALA A 12 -28.22 2.56 -6.28
CA ALA A 12 -28.04 1.15 -6.60
C ALA A 12 -26.98 0.93 -7.69
N TYR A 13 -26.95 1.81 -8.69
CA TYR A 13 -25.90 1.79 -9.71
C TYR A 13 -24.51 2.06 -9.11
N ALA A 14 -24.38 3.03 -8.21
CA ALA A 14 -23.14 3.29 -7.48
C ALA A 14 -22.70 2.09 -6.62
N VAL A 15 -23.63 1.37 -5.99
CA VAL A 15 -23.35 0.11 -5.28
C VAL A 15 -22.71 -0.91 -6.22
N ALA A 16 -23.26 -1.11 -7.41
CA ALA A 16 -22.69 -2.05 -8.38
C ALA A 16 -21.27 -1.66 -8.82
N LEU A 17 -21.01 -0.38 -9.10
CA LEU A 17 -19.69 0.12 -9.47
C LEU A 17 -18.69 0.00 -8.32
N GLY A 18 -19.07 0.38 -7.10
CA GLY A 18 -18.24 0.23 -5.89
C GLY A 18 -17.95 -1.23 -5.58
N PHE A 19 -18.92 -2.14 -5.82
CA PHE A 19 -18.70 -3.57 -5.70
C PHE A 19 -17.63 -4.07 -6.69
N ALA A 20 -17.72 -3.65 -7.95
CA ALA A 20 -16.77 -4.05 -9.00
C ALA A 20 -15.34 -3.62 -8.65
N ILE A 21 -15.12 -2.37 -8.21
CA ILE A 21 -13.82 -1.88 -7.75
C ILE A 21 -13.35 -2.69 -6.54
N GLY A 22 -14.21 -2.84 -5.54
CA GLY A 22 -13.87 -3.54 -4.29
C GLY A 22 -13.59 -5.02 -4.50
N PHE A 23 -14.21 -5.65 -5.49
CA PHE A 23 -13.96 -7.04 -5.86
C PHE A 23 -12.53 -7.23 -6.39
N GLU A 24 -12.09 -6.36 -7.28
CA GLU A 24 -10.71 -6.34 -7.75
C GLU A 24 -9.73 -6.16 -6.58
N ARG A 25 -10.01 -5.25 -5.64
CA ARG A 25 -9.20 -5.05 -4.43
C ARG A 25 -9.12 -6.28 -3.55
N LYS A 26 -10.25 -6.96 -3.36
CA LYS A 26 -10.30 -8.22 -2.59
C LYS A 26 -9.44 -9.31 -3.24
N LEU A 27 -9.50 -9.46 -4.56
CA LEU A 27 -8.68 -10.44 -5.29
C LEU A 27 -7.16 -10.18 -5.13
N ARG A 28 -6.78 -8.93 -4.84
CA ARG A 28 -5.40 -8.48 -4.63
C ARG A 28 -4.99 -8.42 -3.16
N PHE A 29 -5.80 -8.92 -2.23
CA PHE A 29 -5.54 -8.92 -0.79
C PHE A 29 -5.22 -7.53 -0.24
N LYS A 30 -5.93 -6.49 -0.73
CA LYS A 30 -5.78 -5.12 -0.22
C LYS A 30 -6.66 -4.89 1.01
N GLU A 31 -6.23 -3.97 1.89
CA GLU A 31 -6.88 -3.70 3.18
C GLU A 31 -8.34 -3.28 3.03
N ALA A 32 -8.65 -2.38 2.07
CA ALA A 32 -10.00 -2.01 1.71
C ALA A 32 -10.48 -2.85 0.51
N GLY A 33 -11.47 -3.69 0.75
CA GLY A 33 -12.07 -4.59 -0.23
C GLY A 33 -13.51 -4.20 -0.61
N ILE A 34 -14.34 -5.21 -0.91
CA ILE A 34 -15.72 -5.04 -1.40
C ILE A 34 -16.55 -4.15 -0.49
N ARG A 35 -16.59 -4.43 0.81
CA ARG A 35 -17.45 -3.71 1.76
C ARG A 35 -17.15 -2.23 1.76
N THR A 36 -15.89 -1.87 1.89
CA THR A 36 -15.44 -0.47 1.98
C THR A 36 -15.78 0.30 0.70
N HIS A 37 -15.37 -0.22 -0.47
CA HIS A 37 -15.59 0.48 -1.74
C HIS A 37 -17.08 0.58 -2.08
N THR A 38 -17.87 -0.45 -1.81
CA THR A 38 -19.32 -0.42 -2.04
C THR A 38 -20.01 0.64 -1.18
N ILE A 39 -19.70 0.69 0.13
CA ILE A 39 -20.32 1.66 1.05
C ILE A 39 -19.88 3.07 0.73
N VAL A 40 -18.60 3.28 0.44
CA VAL A 40 -18.08 4.61 0.07
C VAL A 40 -18.72 5.12 -1.21
N CYS A 41 -18.83 4.28 -2.23
CA CYS A 41 -19.47 4.65 -3.50
C CYS A 41 -20.96 4.99 -3.32
N ALA A 42 -21.69 4.15 -2.59
CA ALA A 42 -23.10 4.35 -2.29
C ALA A 42 -23.34 5.61 -1.44
N GLY A 43 -22.55 5.81 -0.38
CA GLY A 43 -22.63 6.98 0.49
C GLY A 43 -22.33 8.28 -0.26
N SER A 44 -21.31 8.27 -1.12
CA SER A 44 -20.99 9.42 -1.97
C SER A 44 -22.10 9.74 -2.97
N ALA A 45 -22.73 8.70 -3.55
CA ALA A 45 -23.87 8.87 -4.45
C ALA A 45 -25.09 9.44 -3.71
N LEU A 46 -25.38 8.95 -2.50
CA LEU A 46 -26.46 9.45 -1.65
C LEU A 46 -26.24 10.93 -1.32
N ILE A 47 -25.05 11.29 -0.82
CA ILE A 47 -24.75 12.69 -0.48
C ILE A 47 -24.83 13.58 -1.71
N MET A 48 -24.41 13.10 -2.89
CA MET A 48 -24.51 13.85 -4.14
C MET A 48 -25.97 14.04 -4.56
N VAL A 49 -26.85 13.06 -4.38
CA VAL A 49 -28.30 13.19 -4.61
C VAL A 49 -28.88 14.22 -3.65
N VAL A 50 -28.58 14.14 -2.35
CA VAL A 50 -29.01 15.14 -1.35
C VAL A 50 -28.50 16.53 -1.73
N SER A 51 -27.21 16.65 -2.07
CA SER A 51 -26.59 17.90 -2.50
C SER A 51 -27.32 18.54 -3.69
N LYS A 52 -27.80 17.77 -4.61
CA LYS A 52 -28.38 18.26 -5.87
C LYS A 52 -29.88 18.54 -5.78
N TYR A 53 -30.60 17.82 -4.94
CA TYR A 53 -32.07 17.81 -4.98
C TYR A 53 -32.76 18.17 -3.65
N ALA A 54 -32.10 17.98 -2.47
CA ALA A 54 -32.77 18.19 -1.20
C ALA A 54 -33.05 19.67 -0.86
N PHE A 55 -32.37 20.60 -1.53
CA PHE A 55 -32.47 22.04 -1.25
C PHE A 55 -32.90 22.83 -2.48
N SER A 56 -33.53 22.16 -3.45
CA SER A 56 -33.96 22.78 -4.70
C SER A 56 -35.05 23.84 -4.56
N ASP A 57 -35.70 23.92 -3.39
CA ASP A 57 -36.69 24.92 -3.01
C ASP A 57 -36.06 26.24 -2.50
N ILE A 58 -34.76 26.27 -2.24
CA ILE A 58 -34.03 27.45 -1.75
C ILE A 58 -33.52 28.26 -2.92
N VAL A 59 -33.88 29.53 -2.99
CA VAL A 59 -33.38 30.47 -3.99
C VAL A 59 -31.87 30.70 -3.75
N GLU A 60 -31.07 30.65 -4.82
CA GLU A 60 -29.59 30.77 -4.78
C GLU A 60 -28.87 29.65 -4.03
N TYR A 61 -29.44 28.44 -4.00
CA TYR A 61 -28.76 27.29 -3.43
C TYR A 61 -27.55 26.85 -4.28
N ASP A 62 -26.38 26.74 -3.65
CA ASP A 62 -25.18 26.19 -4.27
C ASP A 62 -25.04 24.70 -3.95
N ALA A 63 -25.45 23.86 -4.90
CA ALA A 63 -25.36 22.40 -4.82
C ALA A 63 -23.91 21.87 -4.68
N SER A 64 -22.90 22.67 -5.02
CA SER A 64 -21.50 22.24 -4.92
C SER A 64 -21.00 22.16 -3.48
N ARG A 65 -21.56 22.94 -2.56
CA ARG A 65 -21.08 23.03 -1.16
C ARG A 65 -21.16 21.71 -0.39
N VAL A 66 -22.29 21.03 -0.45
CA VAL A 66 -22.47 19.73 0.22
C VAL A 66 -21.64 18.66 -0.51
N ALA A 67 -21.63 18.68 -1.84
CA ALA A 67 -20.81 17.75 -2.63
C ALA A 67 -19.31 17.90 -2.34
N ALA A 68 -18.81 19.12 -2.13
CA ALA A 68 -17.41 19.38 -1.79
C ALA A 68 -17.00 18.70 -0.47
N GLN A 69 -17.92 18.57 0.49
CA GLN A 69 -17.66 17.89 1.77
C GLN A 69 -17.41 16.39 1.62
N ILE A 70 -17.88 15.76 0.54
CA ILE A 70 -17.55 14.35 0.24
C ILE A 70 -16.04 14.22 0.07
N VAL A 71 -15.43 15.09 -0.77
CA VAL A 71 -13.99 15.05 -1.07
C VAL A 71 -13.16 15.25 0.20
N SER A 72 -13.54 16.20 1.05
CA SER A 72 -12.89 16.47 2.34
C SER A 72 -13.08 15.30 3.32
N GLY A 73 -14.32 14.82 3.47
CA GLY A 73 -14.67 13.75 4.42
C GLY A 73 -13.99 12.41 4.10
N ILE A 74 -13.89 12.07 2.82
CA ILE A 74 -13.17 10.86 2.38
C ILE A 74 -11.65 10.98 2.65
N GLY A 75 -11.10 12.21 2.66
CA GLY A 75 -9.70 12.44 3.04
C GLY A 75 -9.40 11.95 4.46
N PHE A 76 -10.33 12.14 5.41
CA PHE A 76 -10.21 11.63 6.78
C PHE A 76 -10.18 10.09 6.82
N LEU A 77 -11.09 9.41 6.10
CA LEU A 77 -11.09 7.95 5.99
C LEU A 77 -9.83 7.42 5.30
N GLY A 78 -9.38 8.12 4.25
CA GLY A 78 -8.14 7.81 3.55
C GLY A 78 -6.92 7.90 4.47
N ALA A 79 -6.82 8.96 5.26
CA ALA A 79 -5.74 9.12 6.24
C ALA A 79 -5.75 8.01 7.30
N GLY A 80 -6.93 7.59 7.75
CA GLY A 80 -7.08 6.48 8.70
C GLY A 80 -6.63 5.12 8.20
N MET A 81 -6.46 4.95 6.87
CA MET A 81 -5.96 3.71 6.27
C MET A 81 -4.44 3.70 6.07
N ILE A 82 -3.76 4.83 6.27
CA ILE A 82 -2.31 4.95 6.13
C ILE A 82 -1.67 4.58 7.46
N ILE A 83 -0.92 3.48 7.46
CA ILE A 83 -0.26 2.96 8.66
C ILE A 83 1.25 2.99 8.45
N TYR A 84 1.96 3.59 9.40
CA TYR A 84 3.41 3.53 9.47
C TYR A 84 3.83 2.38 10.39
N ARG A 85 4.43 1.33 9.80
CA ARG A 85 4.88 0.16 10.54
C ARG A 85 6.25 -0.28 10.01
N LYS A 86 7.18 -0.59 10.92
CA LYS A 86 8.53 -1.09 10.57
C LYS A 86 9.28 -0.22 9.54
N GLN A 87 9.18 1.10 9.68
CA GLN A 87 9.79 2.09 8.76
C GLN A 87 9.23 2.08 7.32
N VAL A 88 8.09 1.42 7.09
CA VAL A 88 7.38 1.39 5.81
C VAL A 88 6.00 1.98 5.98
N VAL A 89 5.57 2.76 4.98
CA VAL A 89 4.21 3.32 4.91
C VAL A 89 3.34 2.37 4.11
N HIS A 90 2.28 1.87 4.74
CA HIS A 90 1.28 1.00 4.13
C HIS A 90 -0.02 1.76 3.89
N GLY A 91 -0.85 1.30 2.95
CA GLY A 91 -2.21 1.81 2.74
C GLY A 91 -2.33 3.01 1.79
N LEU A 92 -1.24 3.62 1.30
CA LEU A 92 -1.29 4.79 0.39
C LEU A 92 -2.14 4.52 -0.87
N THR A 93 -1.89 3.43 -1.57
CA THR A 93 -2.65 3.05 -2.77
C THR A 93 -4.10 2.71 -2.44
N THR A 94 -4.34 2.12 -1.28
CA THR A 94 -5.69 1.80 -0.79
C THR A 94 -6.47 3.08 -0.51
N ALA A 95 -5.86 4.05 0.17
CA ALA A 95 -6.46 5.35 0.45
C ALA A 95 -6.82 6.12 -0.84
N ALA A 96 -5.89 6.15 -1.81
CA ALA A 96 -6.13 6.73 -3.13
C ALA A 96 -7.28 6.02 -3.88
N GLY A 97 -7.35 4.69 -3.79
CA GLY A 97 -8.43 3.89 -4.39
C GLY A 97 -9.80 4.20 -3.80
N VAL A 98 -9.90 4.33 -2.48
CA VAL A 98 -11.15 4.70 -1.79
C VAL A 98 -11.57 6.13 -2.13
N TRP A 99 -10.61 7.08 -2.18
CA TRP A 99 -10.87 8.44 -2.60
C TRP A 99 -11.43 8.51 -4.03
N ALA A 100 -10.82 7.81 -4.97
CA ALA A 100 -11.29 7.72 -6.36
C ALA A 100 -12.67 7.05 -6.46
N THR A 101 -12.96 6.04 -5.64
CA THR A 101 -14.27 5.37 -5.58
C THR A 101 -15.37 6.33 -5.12
N ALA A 102 -15.08 7.24 -4.21
CA ALA A 102 -16.02 8.29 -3.82
C ALA A 102 -16.37 9.19 -5.01
N GLY A 103 -15.39 9.56 -5.84
CA GLY A 103 -15.62 10.30 -7.09
C GLY A 103 -16.53 9.56 -8.07
N VAL A 104 -16.38 8.23 -8.20
CA VAL A 104 -17.29 7.38 -8.98
C VAL A 104 -18.72 7.46 -8.43
N GLY A 105 -18.88 7.37 -7.10
CA GLY A 105 -20.17 7.51 -6.43
C GLY A 105 -20.79 8.87 -6.68
N MET A 106 -20.01 9.95 -6.59
CA MET A 106 -20.49 11.32 -6.92
C MET A 106 -20.98 11.42 -8.35
N ALA A 107 -20.24 10.87 -9.30
CA ALA A 107 -20.64 10.87 -10.72
C ALA A 107 -21.94 10.09 -10.93
N ALA A 108 -22.10 8.92 -10.33
CA ALA A 108 -23.31 8.11 -10.39
C ALA A 108 -24.52 8.84 -9.78
N GLY A 109 -24.38 9.38 -8.56
CA GLY A 109 -25.41 10.17 -7.87
C GLY A 109 -25.80 11.44 -8.63
N GLY A 110 -24.81 12.09 -9.28
CA GLY A 110 -25.01 13.25 -10.13
C GLY A 110 -25.74 12.97 -11.47
N GLY A 111 -25.88 11.68 -11.85
CA GLY A 111 -26.50 11.24 -13.10
C GLY A 111 -25.53 11.12 -14.29
N LEU A 112 -24.20 11.17 -14.04
CA LEU A 112 -23.14 11.01 -15.04
C LEU A 112 -22.79 9.52 -15.23
N TYR A 113 -23.76 8.71 -15.69
CA TYR A 113 -23.63 7.24 -15.71
C TYR A 113 -22.47 6.73 -16.55
N ILE A 114 -22.29 7.30 -17.75
CA ILE A 114 -21.19 6.88 -18.66
C ILE A 114 -19.84 7.24 -18.05
N VAL A 115 -19.73 8.41 -17.44
CA VAL A 115 -18.50 8.85 -16.77
C VAL A 115 -18.19 7.93 -15.58
N ALA A 116 -19.20 7.60 -14.76
CA ALA A 116 -19.04 6.71 -13.61
C ALA A 116 -18.60 5.31 -14.04
N ALA A 117 -19.21 4.73 -15.08
CA ALA A 117 -18.82 3.43 -15.63
C ALA A 117 -17.42 3.48 -16.24
N GLY A 118 -17.13 4.48 -17.05
CA GLY A 118 -15.81 4.67 -17.67
C GLY A 118 -14.71 4.85 -16.64
N ALA A 119 -14.92 5.69 -15.62
CA ALA A 119 -13.99 5.88 -14.51
C ALA A 119 -13.75 4.57 -13.74
N THR A 120 -14.80 3.79 -13.47
CA THR A 120 -14.69 2.47 -12.84
C THR A 120 -13.80 1.54 -13.67
N ALA A 121 -14.05 1.44 -14.98
CA ALA A 121 -13.24 0.61 -15.87
C ALA A 121 -11.77 1.05 -15.89
N VAL A 122 -11.52 2.36 -16.03
CA VAL A 122 -10.16 2.92 -16.01
C VAL A 122 -9.46 2.63 -14.68
N LEU A 123 -10.13 2.83 -13.54
CA LEU A 123 -9.56 2.55 -12.23
C LEU A 123 -9.16 1.07 -12.11
N ILE A 124 -10.02 0.14 -12.49
CA ILE A 124 -9.73 -1.30 -12.46
C ILE A 124 -8.55 -1.64 -13.38
N ILE A 125 -8.55 -1.12 -14.61
CA ILE A 125 -7.47 -1.37 -15.58
C ILE A 125 -6.14 -0.84 -15.04
N VAL A 126 -6.09 0.40 -14.57
CA VAL A 126 -4.87 1.00 -14.01
C VAL A 126 -4.36 0.19 -12.81
N GLN A 127 -5.25 -0.20 -11.91
CA GLN A 127 -4.89 -1.02 -10.76
C GLN A 127 -4.38 -2.41 -11.17
N CYS A 128 -4.94 -3.02 -12.21
CA CYS A 128 -4.45 -4.28 -12.78
C CYS A 128 -3.05 -4.12 -13.40
N ILE A 129 -2.86 -3.08 -14.22
CA ILE A 129 -1.58 -2.81 -14.89
C ILE A 129 -0.47 -2.54 -13.87
N LEU A 130 -0.72 -1.67 -12.89
CA LEU A 130 0.27 -1.33 -11.85
C LEU A 130 0.61 -2.52 -10.94
N HIS A 131 -0.24 -3.54 -10.90
CA HIS A 131 0.04 -4.77 -10.14
C HIS A 131 0.79 -5.84 -10.96
N MET A 132 0.86 -5.68 -12.28
CA MET A 132 1.65 -6.59 -13.12
C MET A 132 3.14 -6.46 -12.76
N ARG A 133 3.80 -7.60 -12.56
CA ARG A 133 5.26 -7.67 -12.34
C ARG A 133 6.00 -7.36 -13.65
N CYS A 134 5.94 -6.11 -14.11
CA CYS A 134 6.80 -5.66 -15.19
C CYS A 134 8.15 -5.21 -14.64
N LYS A 135 9.23 -5.46 -15.37
CA LYS A 135 10.58 -4.97 -15.05
C LYS A 135 10.62 -3.45 -14.73
N LEU A 136 9.67 -2.69 -15.32
CA LEU A 136 9.53 -1.24 -15.11
C LEU A 136 9.09 -0.87 -13.67
N PHE A 137 8.35 -1.75 -12.98
CA PHE A 137 7.84 -1.54 -11.62
C PHE A 137 8.52 -2.43 -10.58
N SER A 138 9.52 -3.22 -11.00
CA SER A 138 10.28 -4.08 -10.09
C SER A 138 11.27 -3.22 -9.31
N THR A 139 10.97 -2.91 -8.09
CA THR A 139 11.96 -2.41 -7.13
C THR A 139 12.95 -3.54 -6.81
N LYS A 140 14.24 -3.23 -6.79
CA LYS A 140 15.26 -4.17 -6.32
C LYS A 140 14.89 -4.63 -4.91
N LYS A 141 14.77 -5.92 -4.73
CA LYS A 141 14.56 -6.49 -3.41
C LYS A 141 15.90 -6.42 -2.66
N TYR A 142 15.91 -5.65 -1.60
CA TYR A 142 17.04 -5.64 -0.69
C TYR A 142 16.78 -6.62 0.46
N VAL A 143 17.74 -7.50 0.70
CA VAL A 143 17.71 -8.44 1.81
C VAL A 143 18.59 -7.88 2.92
N ARG A 144 18.04 -7.80 4.14
CA ARG A 144 18.82 -7.44 5.33
C ARG A 144 19.32 -8.71 6.00
N LEU A 145 20.60 -8.77 6.23
CA LEU A 145 21.26 -9.87 6.94
C LEU A 145 21.92 -9.32 8.19
N LYS A 146 21.68 -9.96 9.31
CA LYS A 146 22.40 -9.77 10.55
C LYS A 146 23.48 -10.84 10.62
N VAL A 147 24.73 -10.43 10.72
CA VAL A 147 25.89 -11.31 10.75
C VAL A 147 26.61 -11.12 12.08
N ILE A 148 26.81 -12.21 12.83
CA ILE A 148 27.58 -12.23 14.05
C ILE A 148 28.91 -12.92 13.73
N PHE A 149 30.02 -12.22 13.93
CA PHE A 149 31.35 -12.73 13.60
C PHE A 149 32.40 -12.32 14.63
N GLU A 150 33.46 -13.12 14.75
CA GLU A 150 34.64 -12.78 15.54
C GLU A 150 35.49 -11.80 14.76
N GLU A 151 35.99 -10.76 15.45
CA GLU A 151 36.78 -9.73 14.80
C GLU A 151 38.26 -9.82 15.29
N GLU A 152 39.16 -9.77 14.32
CA GLU A 152 40.58 -9.70 14.53
C GLU A 152 41.15 -8.54 13.70
N ASP A 153 41.54 -7.47 14.35
CA ASP A 153 42.23 -6.28 13.79
C ASP A 153 41.52 -5.62 12.55
N GLY A 154 40.23 -5.74 12.43
CA GLY A 154 39.42 -5.15 11.33
C GLY A 154 39.44 -5.97 10.03
N GLU A 155 40.11 -7.13 9.99
CA GLU A 155 40.18 -7.96 8.79
C GLU A 155 38.86 -8.70 8.50
N ASN A 156 38.20 -9.25 9.53
CA ASN A 156 37.01 -10.05 9.36
C ASN A 156 35.82 -9.18 8.97
N ALA A 157 35.72 -7.95 9.45
CA ALA A 157 34.72 -6.98 9.00
C ALA A 157 34.84 -6.68 7.51
N ARG A 158 36.08 -6.53 6.98
CA ARG A 158 36.31 -6.33 5.55
C ARG A 158 35.93 -7.56 4.71
N LYS A 159 36.23 -8.77 5.24
CA LYS A 159 35.81 -10.02 4.57
C LYS A 159 34.30 -10.14 4.49
N VAL A 160 33.57 -9.82 5.57
CA VAL A 160 32.10 -9.81 5.57
C VAL A 160 31.53 -8.84 4.52
N ILE A 161 32.06 -7.62 4.45
CA ILE A 161 31.69 -6.63 3.42
C ILE A 161 31.89 -7.19 2.01
N GLY A 162 33.04 -7.82 1.74
CA GLY A 162 33.36 -8.42 0.47
C GLY A 162 32.47 -9.62 0.11
N LEU A 163 32.16 -10.51 1.07
CA LEU A 163 31.30 -11.68 0.88
C LEU A 163 29.89 -11.31 0.41
N PHE A 164 29.31 -10.28 1.03
CA PHE A 164 27.95 -9.83 0.68
C PHE A 164 27.94 -8.76 -0.42
N GLY A 165 29.09 -8.30 -0.90
CA GLY A 165 29.21 -7.31 -1.97
C GLY A 165 28.64 -5.94 -1.59
N VAL A 166 28.77 -5.55 -0.32
CA VAL A 166 28.27 -4.27 0.22
C VAL A 166 29.43 -3.31 0.45
N GLU A 167 29.16 -2.00 0.46
CA GLU A 167 30.21 -1.00 0.70
C GLU A 167 30.47 -0.76 2.20
N ARG A 168 29.45 -0.96 3.03
CA ARG A 168 29.51 -0.73 4.48
C ARG A 168 28.40 -1.48 5.23
N PHE A 169 28.56 -1.59 6.54
CA PHE A 169 27.49 -2.01 7.44
C PHE A 169 26.45 -0.89 7.59
N ASN A 170 25.18 -1.23 7.60
CA ASN A 170 24.10 -0.31 7.98
C ASN A 170 24.13 -0.03 9.49
N ARG A 171 24.49 -1.06 10.26
CA ARG A 171 24.69 -1.00 11.70
C ARG A 171 25.81 -1.97 12.08
N LEU A 172 26.71 -1.54 12.92
CA LEU A 172 27.77 -2.39 13.49
C LEU A 172 27.80 -2.15 14.99
N ASN A 173 27.66 -3.22 15.76
CA ASN A 173 27.83 -3.23 17.18
C ASN A 173 29.05 -4.11 17.52
N VAL A 174 29.93 -3.65 18.38
CA VAL A 174 31.15 -4.36 18.77
C VAL A 174 31.06 -4.65 20.26
N GLU A 175 31.12 -5.92 20.62
CA GLU A 175 31.05 -6.38 22.00
C GLU A 175 32.26 -7.27 22.31
N ARG A 176 32.70 -7.25 23.56
CA ARG A 176 33.76 -8.16 24.03
C ARG A 176 33.13 -9.26 24.88
N LYS A 177 33.19 -10.53 24.38
CA LYS A 177 32.68 -11.72 25.07
C LYS A 177 33.78 -12.75 25.19
N ASP A 178 34.00 -13.28 26.39
CA ASP A 178 34.98 -14.35 26.68
C ASP A 178 36.41 -14.04 26.20
N GLY A 179 36.80 -12.76 26.31
CA GLY A 179 38.12 -12.31 25.88
C GLY A 179 38.27 -12.10 24.37
N LYS A 180 37.25 -12.42 23.57
CA LYS A 180 37.21 -12.22 22.11
C LYS A 180 36.36 -11.01 21.75
N THR A 181 36.74 -10.32 20.70
CA THR A 181 35.90 -9.28 20.11
C THR A 181 34.87 -9.90 19.17
N VAL A 182 33.60 -9.69 19.45
CA VAL A 182 32.49 -10.17 18.63
C VAL A 182 31.76 -8.98 18.05
N CYS A 183 31.55 -9.00 16.74
CA CYS A 183 30.84 -7.97 16.02
C CYS A 183 29.45 -8.48 15.58
N VAL A 184 28.45 -7.64 15.75
CA VAL A 184 27.10 -7.83 15.22
C VAL A 184 26.88 -6.77 14.14
N GLY A 185 26.99 -7.19 12.87
CA GLY A 185 26.83 -6.33 11.71
C GLY A 185 25.50 -6.54 11.01
N VAL A 186 24.83 -5.47 10.60
CA VAL A 186 23.67 -5.53 9.70
C VAL A 186 24.09 -5.01 8.33
N VAL A 187 23.92 -5.83 7.31
CA VAL A 187 24.21 -5.49 5.91
C VAL A 187 22.94 -5.59 5.07
N THR A 188 22.84 -4.74 4.05
CA THR A 188 21.74 -4.78 3.09
C THR A 188 22.32 -5.06 1.71
N THR A 189 21.95 -6.21 1.14
CA THR A 189 22.42 -6.65 -0.17
C THR A 189 21.26 -6.75 -1.16
N ASP A 190 21.53 -6.54 -2.44
CA ASP A 190 20.58 -6.73 -3.54
C ASP A 190 20.60 -8.17 -4.10
N LYS A 191 21.45 -9.04 -3.53
CA LYS A 191 21.52 -10.45 -3.87
C LYS A 191 20.47 -11.23 -3.09
N ASP A 192 19.68 -12.05 -3.79
CA ASP A 192 18.74 -12.98 -3.15
C ASP A 192 19.54 -14.22 -2.70
N ILE A 193 19.90 -14.26 -1.44
CA ILE A 193 20.75 -15.31 -0.86
C ILE A 193 19.85 -16.33 -0.17
N TYR A 194 19.90 -17.56 -0.63
CA TYR A 194 19.09 -18.68 -0.10
C TYR A 194 19.77 -19.34 1.10
N ALA A 195 18.97 -20.05 1.93
CA ALA A 195 19.46 -20.69 3.16
C ALA A 195 20.67 -21.63 2.93
N GLY A 196 20.67 -22.39 1.84
CA GLY A 196 21.80 -23.27 1.49
C GLY A 196 23.11 -22.52 1.19
N GLU A 197 23.00 -21.30 0.63
CA GLU A 197 24.15 -20.44 0.36
C GLU A 197 24.70 -19.83 1.65
N LEU A 198 23.82 -19.41 2.57
CA LEU A 198 24.20 -18.93 3.90
C LEU A 198 24.95 -20.00 4.69
N THR A 199 24.45 -21.25 4.67
CA THR A 199 25.09 -22.39 5.33
C THR A 199 26.49 -22.64 4.75
N ARG A 200 26.63 -22.56 3.42
CA ARG A 200 27.93 -22.73 2.74
C ARG A 200 28.90 -21.61 3.09
N LEU A 201 28.44 -20.35 3.14
CA LEU A 201 29.24 -19.21 3.53
C LEU A 201 29.76 -19.34 4.97
N MET A 202 28.91 -19.81 5.90
CA MET A 202 29.34 -20.08 7.28
C MET A 202 30.37 -21.20 7.35
N ALA A 203 30.18 -22.29 6.61
CA ALA A 203 31.12 -23.41 6.60
C ALA A 203 32.52 -23.03 6.03
N GLN A 204 32.56 -22.11 5.06
CA GLN A 204 33.80 -21.62 4.46
C GLN A 204 34.49 -20.54 5.28
N ASN A 205 33.79 -19.87 6.19
CA ASN A 205 34.26 -18.75 6.96
C ASN A 205 34.03 -18.99 8.45
N GLY A 206 34.90 -19.76 9.09
CA GLY A 206 34.77 -20.18 10.48
C GLY A 206 34.73 -19.05 11.53
N PHE A 207 35.07 -17.82 11.14
CA PHE A 207 34.94 -16.63 12.01
C PHE A 207 33.48 -16.13 12.10
N ILE A 208 32.59 -16.57 11.21
CA ILE A 208 31.16 -16.23 11.23
C ILE A 208 30.45 -17.23 12.15
N ARG A 209 29.86 -16.72 13.24
CA ARG A 209 29.12 -17.52 14.21
C ARG A 209 27.66 -17.72 13.84
N GLU A 210 27.04 -16.67 13.27
CA GLU A 210 25.60 -16.68 12.97
C GLU A 210 25.31 -15.73 11.80
N ILE A 211 24.41 -16.16 10.93
CA ILE A 211 23.80 -15.31 9.91
C ILE A 211 22.28 -15.43 10.03
N GLU A 212 21.62 -14.33 10.34
CA GLU A 212 20.18 -14.23 10.46
C GLU A 212 19.65 -13.38 9.32
N ARG A 213 18.65 -13.89 8.59
CA ARG A 213 17.94 -13.10 7.59
C ARG A 213 16.86 -12.30 8.29
N CYS A 214 17.03 -10.98 8.33
CA CYS A 214 16.03 -10.06 8.84
C CYS A 214 15.08 -9.69 7.69
N ASP A 215 14.17 -10.60 7.34
CA ASP A 215 13.09 -10.25 6.45
C ASP A 215 12.18 -9.25 7.19
N ASP A 216 11.90 -8.12 6.58
CA ASP A 216 10.87 -7.21 7.09
C ASP A 216 9.52 -7.96 6.98
N GLU A 217 9.06 -8.59 8.09
CA GLU A 217 7.70 -9.08 8.23
C GLU A 217 6.68 -7.93 8.18
#